data_2aa3b296488cef2b110593672b910088
#
_entry.id   2aa3b296488cef2b110593672b910088
#
_cell.length_a   1.000
_cell.length_b   1.000
_cell.length_c   1.000
_cell.angle_alpha   90.00
_cell.angle_beta   90.00
_cell.angle_gamma   90.00
#
_symmetry.space_group_name_H-M   'P 1'
#
loop_
_entity.id
_entity.type
_entity.pdbx_description
1 polymer ?
#
loop_
_entity_poly.entity_id
_entity_poly.type
_entity_poly.pdbx_seq_one_letter_code
_entity_poly.pdbx_strand_id
1 'polypeptide(L)'
;MKRIGLLGCGAIGTQIAIAIDTAMIPAQLTHIFDSDVSKAETLVTKLKQKPEIVGNAHLLSSNPLDLVVEAASQDAVSDNALSILQNRKDLMIMSGGALLDESVYELISDACKEFKKTVYLPSGAISGLDALKSVKHELESVTITTIKHPNSLKGAKFFETSNVDLDNISEVTTIFEGSASEAVRLFPKNVNVSALLSLAGIGSHETIVKVVVDPSTDKNTHHIESKGTFGKITTTVENIPDATNPKTSRLAVLSAIEMLRSICTNEIKIGT
;
A
#
# COMPACT_ATOMS: atom_id res chain seq x y z
N MET A 1 21.45 -14.18 0.42
CA MET A 1 19.97 -14.14 0.50
C MET A 1 19.62 -13.02 1.47
N LYS A 2 18.71 -12.12 1.10
CA LYS A 2 18.31 -11.02 2.00
C LYS A 2 17.46 -11.54 3.18
N ARG A 3 17.72 -10.99 4.37
CA ARG A 3 16.96 -11.28 5.59
C ARG A 3 15.88 -10.24 5.76
N ILE A 4 14.63 -10.68 5.82
CA ILE A 4 13.45 -9.82 5.87
C ILE A 4 12.80 -9.92 7.25
N GLY A 5 12.42 -8.76 7.80
CA GLY A 5 11.50 -8.64 8.90
C GLY A 5 10.10 -8.25 8.42
N LEU A 6 9.06 -8.78 9.03
CA LEU A 6 7.67 -8.45 8.70
C LEU A 6 6.99 -7.75 9.88
N LEU A 7 6.51 -6.54 9.64
CA LEU A 7 5.68 -5.75 10.55
C LEU A 7 4.22 -5.82 10.06
N GLY A 8 3.40 -6.60 10.76
CA GLY A 8 2.01 -6.87 10.40
C GLY A 8 1.81 -8.25 9.78
N CYS A 9 1.07 -9.12 10.49
CA CYS A 9 0.76 -10.51 10.10
C CYS A 9 -0.69 -10.69 9.63
N GLY A 10 -1.31 -9.60 9.12
CA GLY A 10 -2.63 -9.62 8.52
C GLY A 10 -2.67 -10.33 7.16
N ALA A 11 -3.74 -10.11 6.38
CA ALA A 11 -3.93 -10.78 5.08
C ALA A 11 -2.75 -10.56 4.12
N ILE A 12 -2.28 -9.31 3.95
CA ILE A 12 -1.17 -8.99 3.04
C ILE A 12 0.14 -9.58 3.57
N GLY A 13 0.48 -9.34 4.85
CA GLY A 13 1.70 -9.87 5.46
C GLY A 13 1.77 -11.39 5.39
N THR A 14 0.65 -12.09 5.61
CA THR A 14 0.56 -13.54 5.48
C THR A 14 0.90 -14.01 4.06
N GLN A 15 0.37 -13.36 3.03
CA GLN A 15 0.64 -13.76 1.65
C GLN A 15 2.09 -13.48 1.24
N ILE A 16 2.67 -12.36 1.68
CA ILE A 16 4.10 -12.06 1.48
C ILE A 16 4.98 -13.10 2.18
N ALA A 17 4.67 -13.46 3.43
CA ALA A 17 5.40 -14.47 4.18
C ALA A 17 5.36 -15.84 3.48
N ILE A 18 4.19 -16.25 2.97
CA ILE A 18 4.03 -17.49 2.20
C ILE A 18 4.84 -17.43 0.89
N ALA A 19 4.86 -16.28 0.20
CA ALA A 19 5.64 -16.11 -1.03
C ALA A 19 7.16 -16.26 -0.78
N ILE A 20 7.66 -15.82 0.38
CA ILE A 20 9.04 -16.06 0.80
C ILE A 20 9.26 -17.55 1.12
N ASP A 21 8.38 -18.14 1.93
CA ASP A 21 8.49 -19.54 2.38
C ASP A 21 8.42 -20.55 1.21
N THR A 22 7.71 -20.20 0.14
CA THR A 22 7.59 -20.99 -1.09
C THR A 22 8.65 -20.66 -2.15
N ALA A 23 9.63 -19.82 -1.81
CA ALA A 23 10.72 -19.38 -2.69
C ALA A 23 10.28 -18.62 -3.97
N MET A 24 9.06 -18.07 -3.98
CA MET A 24 8.67 -17.08 -5.00
C MET A 24 9.49 -15.79 -4.87
N ILE A 25 9.88 -15.45 -3.64
CA ILE A 25 10.82 -14.38 -3.31
C ILE A 25 12.08 -15.03 -2.77
N PRO A 26 13.27 -14.85 -3.39
CA PRO A 26 14.51 -15.47 -2.95
C PRO A 26 15.12 -14.72 -1.76
N ALA A 27 14.43 -14.77 -0.63
CA ALA A 27 14.76 -14.14 0.62
C ALA A 27 14.51 -15.10 1.80
N GLN A 28 14.86 -14.68 3.00
CA GLN A 28 14.57 -15.38 4.23
C GLN A 28 13.74 -14.49 5.15
N LEU A 29 12.57 -14.94 5.56
CA LEU A 29 11.77 -14.30 6.61
C LEU A 29 12.31 -14.76 7.95
N THR A 30 12.96 -13.87 8.69
CA THR A 30 13.66 -14.23 9.94
C THR A 30 12.92 -13.79 11.19
N HIS A 31 12.25 -12.64 11.15
CA HIS A 31 11.56 -12.06 12.29
C HIS A 31 10.21 -11.49 11.87
N ILE A 32 9.22 -11.61 12.73
CA ILE A 32 7.89 -11.05 12.51
C ILE A 32 7.38 -10.36 13.77
N PHE A 33 6.55 -9.35 13.59
CA PHE A 33 5.82 -8.69 14.67
C PHE A 33 4.39 -8.32 14.21
N ASP A 34 3.44 -8.52 15.10
CA ASP A 34 2.08 -7.96 15.01
C ASP A 34 1.67 -7.51 16.42
N SER A 35 0.94 -6.40 16.54
CA SER A 35 0.38 -5.95 17.83
C SER A 35 -0.62 -6.95 18.40
N ASP A 36 -1.27 -7.74 17.56
CA ASP A 36 -2.05 -8.91 17.91
C ASP A 36 -1.19 -10.16 17.76
N VAL A 37 -0.59 -10.62 18.86
CA VAL A 37 0.32 -11.77 18.90
C VAL A 37 -0.32 -13.02 18.28
N SER A 38 -1.64 -13.18 18.42
CA SER A 38 -2.35 -14.36 17.88
C SER A 38 -2.26 -14.45 16.35
N LYS A 39 -2.16 -13.30 15.65
CA LYS A 39 -1.94 -13.29 14.21
C LYS A 39 -0.54 -13.74 13.83
N ALA A 40 0.48 -13.31 14.60
CA ALA A 40 1.86 -13.75 14.38
C ALA A 40 1.99 -15.26 14.61
N GLU A 41 1.43 -15.77 15.71
CA GLU A 41 1.39 -17.20 16.00
C GLU A 41 0.68 -18.00 14.91
N THR A 42 -0.50 -17.53 14.47
CA THR A 42 -1.25 -18.14 13.37
C THR A 42 -0.44 -18.15 12.07
N LEU A 43 0.29 -17.07 11.78
CA LEU A 43 1.16 -17.01 10.60
C LEU A 43 2.27 -18.06 10.69
N VAL A 44 2.96 -18.15 11.81
CA VAL A 44 4.03 -19.14 12.03
C VAL A 44 3.54 -20.57 11.77
N THR A 45 2.30 -20.94 12.13
CA THR A 45 1.79 -22.30 11.86
C THR A 45 1.71 -22.62 10.37
N LYS A 46 1.53 -21.62 9.50
CA LYS A 46 1.36 -21.78 8.05
C LYS A 46 2.68 -21.88 7.27
N LEU A 47 3.81 -21.55 7.90
CA LEU A 47 5.10 -21.49 7.24
C LEU A 47 5.92 -22.76 7.54
N LYS A 48 6.76 -23.18 6.57
CA LYS A 48 7.73 -24.27 6.74
C LYS A 48 8.93 -23.78 7.55
N GLN A 49 9.48 -22.62 7.19
CA GLN A 49 10.53 -21.96 7.95
C GLN A 49 9.88 -21.03 8.98
N LYS A 50 10.19 -21.27 10.25
CA LYS A 50 9.58 -20.55 11.36
C LYS A 50 10.37 -19.28 11.67
N PRO A 51 9.85 -18.08 11.37
CA PRO A 51 10.46 -16.84 11.82
C PRO A 51 10.28 -16.68 13.34
N GLU A 52 11.18 -15.92 13.94
CA GLU A 52 11.06 -15.50 15.34
C GLU A 52 9.95 -14.45 15.50
N ILE A 53 9.07 -14.63 16.46
CA ILE A 53 8.09 -13.61 16.86
C ILE A 53 8.77 -12.70 17.87
N VAL A 54 8.94 -11.42 17.55
CA VAL A 54 9.54 -10.44 18.47
C VAL A 54 8.46 -9.71 19.27
N GLY A 55 8.85 -9.24 20.48
CA GLY A 55 7.90 -8.64 21.42
C GLY A 55 7.40 -7.24 21.07
N ASN A 56 8.10 -6.52 20.20
CA ASN A 56 7.69 -5.17 19.72
C ASN A 56 8.39 -4.81 18.41
N ALA A 57 7.89 -3.76 17.74
CA ALA A 57 8.40 -3.30 16.45
C ALA A 57 9.86 -2.76 16.54
N HIS A 58 10.26 -2.17 17.68
CA HIS A 58 11.63 -1.71 17.87
C HIS A 58 12.62 -2.90 17.90
N LEU A 59 12.27 -4.00 18.58
CA LEU A 59 13.05 -5.23 18.53
C LEU A 59 13.14 -5.79 17.12
N LEU A 60 12.06 -5.70 16.33
CA LEU A 60 12.11 -6.10 14.93
C LEU A 60 13.22 -5.34 14.18
N SER A 61 13.25 -4.01 14.28
CA SER A 61 14.24 -3.17 13.58
C SER A 61 15.68 -3.35 14.09
N SER A 62 15.87 -3.73 15.34
CA SER A 62 17.20 -3.93 15.96
C SER A 62 17.88 -5.23 15.51
N ASN A 63 17.13 -6.19 14.99
CA ASN A 63 17.65 -7.46 14.51
C ASN A 63 18.49 -7.31 13.23
N PRO A 64 19.37 -8.28 12.90
CA PRO A 64 20.23 -8.22 11.72
C PRO A 64 19.44 -8.48 10.43
N LEU A 65 18.61 -7.53 10.02
CA LEU A 65 17.78 -7.55 8.82
C LEU A 65 18.42 -6.69 7.71
N ASP A 66 18.06 -6.99 6.48
CA ASP A 66 18.41 -6.17 5.31
C ASP A 66 17.25 -5.24 4.91
N LEU A 67 16.01 -5.71 5.14
CA LEU A 67 14.77 -5.02 4.79
C LEU A 67 13.68 -5.33 5.82
N VAL A 68 12.86 -4.35 6.14
CA VAL A 68 11.59 -4.54 6.83
C VAL A 68 10.44 -4.31 5.86
N VAL A 69 9.45 -5.18 5.89
CA VAL A 69 8.18 -5.02 5.17
C VAL A 69 7.11 -4.61 6.17
N GLU A 70 6.53 -3.44 5.98
CA GLU A 70 5.35 -3.00 6.71
C GLU A 70 4.09 -3.41 5.94
N ALA A 71 3.19 -4.15 6.59
CA ALA A 71 1.89 -4.58 6.09
C ALA A 71 0.82 -4.53 7.20
N ALA A 72 0.84 -3.48 8.01
CA ALA A 72 0.01 -3.30 9.21
C ALA A 72 -0.98 -2.12 9.06
N SER A 73 -0.50 -0.88 9.24
CA SER A 73 -1.34 0.32 9.22
C SER A 73 -0.53 1.61 8.97
N GLN A 74 -1.23 2.71 8.68
CA GLN A 74 -0.61 4.03 8.56
C GLN A 74 0.09 4.46 9.87
N ASP A 75 -0.54 4.19 11.02
CA ASP A 75 0.05 4.48 12.32
C ASP A 75 1.35 3.68 12.53
N ALA A 76 1.36 2.40 12.12
CA ALA A 76 2.57 1.58 12.21
C ALA A 76 3.74 2.15 11.37
N VAL A 77 3.46 2.77 10.23
CA VAL A 77 4.46 3.51 9.43
C VAL A 77 4.97 4.72 10.22
N SER A 78 4.07 5.57 10.68
CA SER A 78 4.42 6.81 11.40
C SER A 78 5.26 6.53 12.65
N ASP A 79 4.91 5.47 13.39
CA ASP A 79 5.57 5.11 14.65
C ASP A 79 6.95 4.44 14.45
N ASN A 80 7.16 3.72 13.34
CA ASN A 80 8.31 2.82 13.24
C ASN A 80 9.26 3.12 12.07
N ALA A 81 8.84 3.84 11.03
CA ALA A 81 9.65 4.00 9.81
C ALA A 81 11.01 4.65 10.10
N LEU A 82 11.03 5.73 10.91
CA LEU A 82 12.27 6.40 11.31
C LEU A 82 13.24 5.44 12.01
N SER A 83 12.76 4.69 13.01
CA SER A 83 13.57 3.73 13.75
C SER A 83 14.15 2.63 12.85
N ILE A 84 13.37 2.15 11.88
CA ILE A 84 13.82 1.14 10.90
C ILE A 84 14.98 1.69 10.06
N LEU A 85 14.85 2.92 9.54
CA LEU A 85 15.88 3.56 8.72
C LEU A 85 17.13 3.90 9.53
N GLN A 86 16.99 4.38 10.77
CA GLN A 86 18.08 4.64 11.71
C GLN A 86 18.88 3.36 12.02
N ASN A 87 18.21 2.23 12.13
CA ASN A 87 18.82 0.91 12.29
C ASN A 87 19.41 0.34 10.99
N ARG A 88 19.59 1.20 9.95
CA ARG A 88 20.23 0.84 8.67
C ARG A 88 19.49 -0.25 7.89
N LYS A 89 18.17 -0.33 7.97
CA LYS A 89 17.34 -1.25 7.19
C LYS A 89 16.65 -0.48 6.06
N ASP A 90 16.51 -1.12 4.90
CA ASP A 90 15.58 -0.66 3.90
C ASP A 90 14.13 -0.94 4.38
N LEU A 91 13.17 -0.22 3.87
CA LEU A 91 11.77 -0.36 4.28
C LEU A 91 10.86 -0.46 3.06
N MET A 92 9.97 -1.45 3.04
CA MET A 92 8.85 -1.49 2.09
C MET A 92 7.56 -1.18 2.84
N ILE A 93 6.77 -0.23 2.33
CA ILE A 93 5.54 0.25 2.95
C ILE A 93 4.34 -0.15 2.09
N MET A 94 3.38 -0.88 2.69
CA MET A 94 2.09 -1.15 2.08
C MET A 94 1.05 -0.08 2.43
N SER A 95 1.20 0.56 3.58
CA SER A 95 0.28 1.58 4.10
C SER A 95 0.70 2.98 3.66
N GLY A 96 0.89 3.16 2.33
CA GLY A 96 1.42 4.40 1.73
C GLY A 96 0.63 5.67 2.03
N GLY A 97 -0.62 5.55 2.50
CA GLY A 97 -1.42 6.68 2.96
C GLY A 97 -0.77 7.48 4.10
N ALA A 98 0.09 6.86 4.91
CA ALA A 98 0.84 7.56 5.95
C ALA A 98 1.73 8.68 5.40
N LEU A 99 2.22 8.52 4.17
CA LEU A 99 3.11 9.49 3.52
C LEU A 99 2.38 10.71 2.93
N LEU A 100 1.06 10.79 3.08
CA LEU A 100 0.32 12.02 2.77
C LEU A 100 0.32 13.02 3.94
N ASP A 101 0.73 12.59 5.12
CA ASP A 101 1.15 13.51 6.18
C ASP A 101 2.53 14.05 5.84
N GLU A 102 2.61 15.36 5.61
CA GLU A 102 3.81 16.05 5.15
C GLU A 102 4.96 15.88 6.14
N SER A 103 4.68 15.93 7.45
CA SER A 103 5.69 15.75 8.50
C SER A 103 6.27 14.34 8.51
N VAL A 104 5.44 13.32 8.28
CA VAL A 104 5.87 11.91 8.15
C VAL A 104 6.70 11.72 6.88
N TYR A 105 6.25 12.31 5.75
CA TYR A 105 6.98 12.24 4.49
C TYR A 105 8.36 12.86 4.58
N GLU A 106 8.46 14.10 5.09
CA GLU A 106 9.73 14.81 5.26
C GLU A 106 10.69 14.06 6.18
N LEU A 107 10.20 13.61 7.35
CA LEU A 107 10.97 12.83 8.31
C LEU A 107 11.58 11.57 7.67
N ILE A 108 10.77 10.82 6.93
CA ILE A 108 11.21 9.60 6.25
C ILE A 108 12.17 9.92 5.10
N SER A 109 11.86 10.95 4.30
CA SER A 109 12.71 11.40 3.19
C SER A 109 14.11 11.81 3.66
N ASP A 110 14.19 12.55 4.74
CA ASP A 110 15.47 12.99 5.31
C ASP A 110 16.25 11.83 5.94
N ALA A 111 15.54 10.92 6.62
CA ALA A 111 16.14 9.69 7.12
C ALA A 111 16.71 8.81 5.99
N CYS A 112 16.03 8.72 4.84
CA CYS A 112 16.56 8.02 3.67
C CYS A 112 17.91 8.59 3.21
N LYS A 113 18.02 9.92 3.14
CA LYS A 113 19.26 10.62 2.74
C LYS A 113 20.36 10.43 3.77
N GLU A 114 20.05 10.65 5.06
CA GLU A 114 21.00 10.58 6.18
C GLU A 114 21.57 9.17 6.32
N PHE A 115 20.71 8.16 6.38
CA PHE A 115 21.11 6.77 6.63
C PHE A 115 21.44 5.99 5.36
N LYS A 116 21.29 6.61 4.17
CA LYS A 116 21.50 6.00 2.83
C LYS A 116 20.68 4.71 2.68
N LYS A 117 19.41 4.81 3.00
CA LYS A 117 18.44 3.72 2.92
C LYS A 117 17.32 4.05 1.95
N THR A 118 16.64 3.02 1.47
CA THR A 118 15.58 3.15 0.49
C THR A 118 14.25 2.75 1.09
N VAL A 119 13.24 3.56 0.84
CA VAL A 119 11.85 3.22 1.08
C VAL A 119 11.21 2.83 -0.25
N TYR A 120 10.57 1.68 -0.27
CA TYR A 120 9.90 1.11 -1.44
C TYR A 120 8.39 1.16 -1.25
N LEU A 121 7.69 1.63 -2.28
CA LEU A 121 6.23 1.69 -2.34
C LEU A 121 5.76 0.88 -3.55
N PRO A 122 5.19 -0.32 -3.36
CA PRO A 122 4.62 -1.09 -4.46
C PRO A 122 3.47 -0.35 -5.13
N SER A 123 3.22 -0.61 -6.41
CA SER A 123 2.14 0.05 -7.16
C SER A 123 0.73 -0.23 -6.61
N GLY A 124 0.61 -1.21 -5.71
CA GLY A 124 -0.67 -1.56 -5.14
C GLY A 124 -1.62 -2.15 -6.20
N ALA A 125 -2.85 -1.68 -6.19
CA ALA A 125 -3.91 -2.17 -7.07
C ALA A 125 -4.10 -1.32 -8.33
N ILE A 126 -3.11 -0.50 -8.71
CA ILE A 126 -3.14 0.37 -9.91
C ILE A 126 -1.96 0.09 -10.83
N SER A 127 -2.01 0.64 -12.04
CA SER A 127 -0.95 0.53 -13.06
C SER A 127 -0.55 1.91 -13.56
N GLY A 128 0.62 1.99 -14.21
CA GLY A 128 1.09 3.20 -14.88
C GLY A 128 1.79 4.22 -13.97
N LEU A 129 2.17 3.85 -12.74
CA LEU A 129 2.89 4.76 -11.84
C LEU A 129 4.27 5.15 -12.38
N ASP A 130 4.94 4.25 -13.08
CA ASP A 130 6.22 4.50 -13.77
C ASP A 130 6.06 5.56 -14.86
N ALA A 131 5.05 5.39 -15.73
CA ALA A 131 4.73 6.36 -16.76
C ALA A 131 4.35 7.73 -16.15
N LEU A 132 3.53 7.74 -15.09
CA LEU A 132 3.14 8.97 -14.40
C LEU A 132 4.35 9.70 -13.80
N LYS A 133 5.25 8.97 -13.14
CA LYS A 133 6.49 9.53 -12.58
C LYS A 133 7.38 10.15 -13.66
N SER A 134 7.47 9.53 -14.83
CA SER A 134 8.31 10.02 -15.92
C SER A 134 7.86 11.36 -16.48
N VAL A 135 6.55 11.66 -16.40
CA VAL A 135 5.94 12.91 -16.88
C VAL A 135 5.57 13.88 -15.75
N LYS A 136 6.04 13.65 -14.54
CA LYS A 136 5.62 14.39 -13.33
C LYS A 136 5.67 15.90 -13.47
N HIS A 137 6.69 16.43 -14.14
CA HIS A 137 6.89 17.88 -14.32
C HIS A 137 6.03 18.49 -15.44
N GLU A 138 5.32 17.66 -16.20
CA GLU A 138 4.45 18.07 -17.30
C GLU A 138 2.96 17.86 -16.98
N LEU A 139 2.67 17.35 -15.78
CA LEU A 139 1.30 17.06 -15.35
C LEU A 139 0.54 18.35 -15.01
N GLU A 140 -0.67 18.47 -15.51
CA GLU A 140 -1.64 19.53 -15.22
C GLU A 140 -2.83 19.02 -14.41
N SER A 141 -3.20 17.75 -14.60
CA SER A 141 -4.30 17.13 -13.85
C SER A 141 -4.10 15.64 -13.70
N VAL A 142 -4.51 15.11 -12.54
CA VAL A 142 -4.55 13.68 -12.22
C VAL A 142 -5.85 13.40 -11.51
N THR A 143 -6.63 12.46 -12.05
CA THR A 143 -7.89 12.01 -11.45
C THR A 143 -7.89 10.48 -11.32
N ILE A 144 -8.31 9.99 -10.18
CA ILE A 144 -8.61 8.57 -9.98
C ILE A 144 -10.07 8.38 -9.58
N THR A 145 -10.77 7.55 -10.33
CA THR A 145 -12.11 7.07 -9.98
C THR A 145 -12.01 5.66 -9.45
N THR A 146 -12.39 5.46 -8.19
CA THR A 146 -12.42 4.14 -7.54
C THR A 146 -13.87 3.67 -7.44
N ILE A 147 -14.19 2.55 -8.10
CA ILE A 147 -15.54 1.95 -8.12
C ILE A 147 -15.51 0.69 -7.28
N LYS A 148 -16.43 0.58 -6.33
CA LYS A 148 -16.50 -0.55 -5.39
C LYS A 148 -17.95 -0.93 -5.07
N HIS A 149 -18.13 -2.21 -4.73
CA HIS A 149 -19.38 -2.66 -4.13
C HIS A 149 -19.61 -2.02 -2.76
N PRO A 150 -20.85 -1.65 -2.36
CA PRO A 150 -21.18 -1.01 -1.09
C PRO A 150 -20.53 -1.70 0.13
N ASN A 151 -20.56 -3.02 0.17
CA ASN A 151 -20.03 -3.80 1.28
C ASN A 151 -18.51 -3.59 1.52
N SER A 152 -17.76 -3.24 0.47
CA SER A 152 -16.31 -2.97 0.58
C SER A 152 -16.00 -1.64 1.27
N LEU A 153 -16.99 -0.74 1.36
CA LEU A 153 -16.84 0.60 1.94
C LEU A 153 -17.42 0.69 3.36
N LYS A 154 -18.18 -0.32 3.81
CA LYS A 154 -18.76 -0.35 5.16
C LYS A 154 -17.69 -0.11 6.25
N GLY A 155 -18.01 0.80 7.17
CA GLY A 155 -17.14 1.20 8.27
C GLY A 155 -16.03 2.19 7.89
N ALA A 156 -16.11 2.86 6.73
CA ALA A 156 -15.27 4.01 6.44
C ALA A 156 -15.73 5.24 7.26
N LYS A 157 -14.78 6.05 7.70
CA LYS A 157 -15.06 7.27 8.50
C LYS A 157 -15.99 8.25 7.80
N PHE A 158 -16.01 8.26 6.48
CA PHE A 158 -16.91 9.06 5.66
C PHE A 158 -18.37 8.92 6.10
N PHE A 159 -18.81 7.71 6.43
CA PHE A 159 -20.20 7.44 6.80
C PHE A 159 -20.56 7.85 8.24
N GLU A 160 -19.58 8.22 9.07
CA GLU A 160 -19.83 8.79 10.41
C GLU A 160 -20.35 10.23 10.34
N THR A 161 -20.03 10.95 9.25
CA THR A 161 -20.36 12.37 9.07
C THR A 161 -21.23 12.67 7.84
N SER A 162 -21.39 11.71 6.94
CA SER A 162 -22.23 11.85 5.74
C SER A 162 -23.62 11.30 5.97
N ASN A 163 -24.59 11.83 5.22
CA ASN A 163 -25.97 11.30 5.20
C ASN A 163 -26.16 10.19 4.15
N VAL A 164 -25.08 9.61 3.66
CA VAL A 164 -25.13 8.54 2.63
C VAL A 164 -25.43 7.21 3.30
N ASP A 165 -26.53 6.59 2.93
CA ASP A 165 -26.91 5.25 3.36
C ASP A 165 -26.55 4.24 2.27
N LEU A 166 -25.47 3.46 2.51
CA LEU A 166 -24.98 2.45 1.57
C LEU A 166 -25.98 1.35 1.25
N ASP A 167 -26.86 1.01 2.18
CA ASP A 167 -27.81 -0.09 2.02
C ASP A 167 -29.00 0.33 1.13
N ASN A 168 -29.20 1.63 0.90
CA ASN A 168 -30.22 2.18 0.01
C ASN A 168 -29.72 2.57 -1.38
N ILE A 169 -28.42 2.39 -1.70
CA ILE A 169 -27.89 2.66 -3.02
C ILE A 169 -28.22 1.49 -3.95
N SER A 170 -29.09 1.74 -4.93
CA SER A 170 -29.56 0.75 -5.93
C SER A 170 -28.93 0.92 -7.31
N GLU A 171 -28.25 2.03 -7.58
CA GLU A 171 -27.61 2.36 -8.87
C GLU A 171 -26.22 2.92 -8.67
N VAL A 172 -25.44 2.99 -9.76
CA VAL A 172 -24.08 3.53 -9.73
C VAL A 172 -24.09 4.99 -9.25
N THR A 173 -23.48 5.24 -8.10
CA THR A 173 -23.56 6.52 -7.41
C THR A 173 -22.18 7.01 -7.00
N THR A 174 -21.82 8.25 -7.37
CA THR A 174 -20.64 8.93 -6.83
C THR A 174 -20.96 9.45 -5.43
N ILE A 175 -20.27 8.92 -4.42
CA ILE A 175 -20.49 9.29 -3.02
C ILE A 175 -19.48 10.31 -2.51
N PHE A 176 -18.34 10.45 -3.17
CA PHE A 176 -17.28 11.39 -2.81
C PHE A 176 -16.54 11.87 -4.04
N GLU A 177 -16.24 13.15 -4.08
CA GLU A 177 -15.29 13.77 -4.99
C GLU A 177 -14.52 14.87 -4.24
N GLY A 178 -13.18 14.77 -4.24
CA GLY A 178 -12.32 15.70 -3.51
C GLY A 178 -10.84 15.39 -3.73
N SER A 179 -9.97 16.02 -2.95
CA SER A 179 -8.52 15.79 -3.02
C SER A 179 -8.12 14.40 -2.46
N ALA A 180 -6.95 13.89 -2.88
CA ALA A 180 -6.42 12.65 -2.32
C ALA A 180 -6.16 12.78 -0.81
N SER A 181 -5.76 13.95 -0.33
CA SER A 181 -5.58 14.25 1.09
C SER A 181 -6.88 14.05 1.88
N GLU A 182 -8.02 14.55 1.37
CA GLU A 182 -9.32 14.35 1.98
C GLU A 182 -9.77 12.89 1.91
N ALA A 183 -9.62 12.28 0.72
CA ALA A 183 -10.02 10.89 0.51
C ALA A 183 -9.35 9.92 1.48
N VAL A 184 -8.04 10.07 1.72
CA VAL A 184 -7.29 9.18 2.64
C VAL A 184 -7.76 9.33 4.08
N ARG A 185 -8.15 10.53 4.52
CA ARG A 185 -8.71 10.74 5.86
C ARG A 185 -10.07 10.08 6.05
N LEU A 186 -10.91 10.14 5.02
CA LEU A 186 -12.30 9.64 5.05
C LEU A 186 -12.38 8.14 4.76
N PHE A 187 -11.49 7.61 3.96
CA PHE A 187 -11.47 6.22 3.50
C PHE A 187 -10.09 5.53 3.71
N PRO A 188 -9.47 5.57 4.89
CA PRO A 188 -8.06 5.19 5.09
C PRO A 188 -7.73 3.75 4.69
N LYS A 189 -8.71 2.85 4.68
CA LYS A 189 -8.54 1.44 4.29
C LYS A 189 -8.91 1.15 2.84
N ASN A 190 -9.44 2.13 2.10
CA ASN A 190 -10.05 1.90 0.79
C ASN A 190 -9.34 2.62 -0.36
N VAL A 191 -8.53 3.64 -0.06
CA VAL A 191 -7.96 4.55 -1.07
C VAL A 191 -6.42 4.71 -0.98
N ASN A 192 -5.71 3.70 -0.46
CA ASN A 192 -4.23 3.72 -0.45
C ASN A 192 -3.63 3.94 -1.84
N VAL A 193 -4.32 3.48 -2.89
CA VAL A 193 -3.91 3.71 -4.29
C VAL A 193 -3.90 5.20 -4.66
N SER A 194 -4.80 6.01 -4.09
CA SER A 194 -4.84 7.45 -4.31
C SER A 194 -3.64 8.15 -3.69
N ALA A 195 -3.17 7.66 -2.54
CA ALA A 195 -1.94 8.15 -1.93
C ALA A 195 -0.72 7.88 -2.83
N LEU A 196 -0.58 6.64 -3.32
CA LEU A 196 0.51 6.28 -4.22
C LEU A 196 0.49 7.10 -5.51
N LEU A 197 -0.70 7.27 -6.10
CA LEU A 197 -0.89 8.07 -7.31
C LEU A 197 -0.48 9.53 -7.10
N SER A 198 -0.89 10.13 -5.98
CA SER A 198 -0.57 11.53 -5.67
C SER A 198 0.92 11.74 -5.38
N LEU A 199 1.57 10.82 -4.67
CA LEU A 199 3.01 10.86 -4.42
C LEU A 199 3.83 10.72 -5.72
N ALA A 200 3.36 9.88 -6.65
CA ALA A 200 3.98 9.71 -7.96
C ALA A 200 3.71 10.87 -8.92
N GLY A 201 2.58 11.57 -8.75
CA GLY A 201 2.08 12.65 -9.62
C GLY A 201 2.25 14.05 -9.04
N ILE A 202 1.15 14.81 -9.02
CA ILE A 202 1.07 16.25 -8.71
C ILE A 202 0.85 16.57 -7.23
N GLY A 203 0.90 15.58 -6.35
CA GLY A 203 0.68 15.78 -4.91
C GLY A 203 -0.76 15.53 -4.47
N SER A 204 -0.95 15.48 -3.16
CA SER A 204 -2.20 15.03 -2.54
C SER A 204 -3.33 16.06 -2.59
N HIS A 205 -3.02 17.33 -2.70
CA HIS A 205 -4.00 18.42 -2.78
C HIS A 205 -4.57 18.58 -4.18
N GLU A 206 -3.75 18.36 -5.22
CA GLU A 206 -4.12 18.54 -6.62
C GLU A 206 -4.68 17.26 -7.28
N THR A 207 -4.36 16.08 -6.73
CA THR A 207 -4.90 14.82 -7.25
C THR A 207 -6.36 14.66 -6.83
N ILE A 208 -7.25 14.54 -7.81
CA ILE A 208 -8.69 14.36 -7.59
C ILE A 208 -9.03 12.89 -7.42
N VAL A 209 -9.81 12.59 -6.41
CA VAL A 209 -10.31 11.25 -6.10
C VAL A 209 -11.82 11.25 -6.16
N LYS A 210 -12.39 10.31 -6.94
CA LYS A 210 -13.81 10.01 -6.97
C LYS A 210 -14.03 8.62 -6.39
N VAL A 211 -14.92 8.52 -5.42
CA VAL A 211 -15.37 7.22 -4.88
C VAL A 211 -16.78 6.96 -5.39
N VAL A 212 -16.92 5.89 -6.14
CA VAL A 212 -18.17 5.47 -6.76
C VAL A 212 -18.60 4.13 -6.15
N VAL A 213 -19.85 4.06 -5.77
CA VAL A 213 -20.52 2.84 -5.33
C VAL A 213 -21.26 2.23 -6.50
N ASP A 214 -21.04 0.95 -6.77
CA ASP A 214 -21.78 0.18 -7.77
C ASP A 214 -22.27 -1.11 -7.12
N PRO A 215 -23.59 -1.25 -6.84
CA PRO A 215 -24.16 -2.45 -6.23
C PRO A 215 -24.08 -3.69 -7.11
N SER A 216 -23.88 -3.52 -8.42
CA SER A 216 -23.83 -4.62 -9.39
C SER A 216 -22.42 -5.19 -9.60
N THR A 217 -21.37 -4.50 -9.11
CA THR A 217 -19.99 -4.92 -9.34
C THR A 217 -19.52 -5.97 -8.36
N ASP A 218 -18.77 -6.94 -8.86
CA ASP A 218 -18.01 -7.92 -8.09
C ASP A 218 -16.51 -7.58 -7.99
N LYS A 219 -16.10 -6.41 -8.56
CA LYS A 219 -14.70 -5.99 -8.68
C LYS A 219 -14.41 -4.70 -7.92
N ASN A 220 -13.13 -4.48 -7.63
CA ASN A 220 -12.59 -3.18 -7.26
C ASN A 220 -11.96 -2.55 -8.51
N THR A 221 -12.60 -1.54 -9.10
CA THR A 221 -12.09 -0.90 -10.32
C THR A 221 -11.44 0.43 -9.99
N HIS A 222 -10.27 0.66 -10.58
CA HIS A 222 -9.57 1.94 -10.51
C HIS A 222 -9.36 2.46 -11.93
N HIS A 223 -9.97 3.59 -12.24
CA HIS A 223 -9.79 4.31 -13.50
C HIS A 223 -8.97 5.58 -13.23
N ILE A 224 -7.83 5.71 -13.90
CA ILE A 224 -6.90 6.84 -13.75
C ILE A 224 -6.86 7.59 -15.06
N GLU A 225 -7.00 8.90 -14.99
CA GLU A 225 -6.78 9.82 -16.09
C GLU A 225 -5.77 10.89 -15.66
N SER A 226 -4.71 11.09 -16.45
CA SER A 226 -3.69 12.13 -16.25
C SER A 226 -3.50 12.89 -17.54
N LYS A 227 -3.42 14.21 -17.46
CA LYS A 227 -3.22 15.12 -18.61
C LYS A 227 -2.13 16.12 -18.29
N GLY A 228 -1.50 16.61 -19.33
CA GLY A 228 -0.49 17.67 -19.27
C GLY A 228 0.11 17.95 -20.63
N THR A 229 1.21 18.68 -20.67
CA THR A 229 1.89 19.04 -21.93
C THR A 229 2.45 17.83 -22.68
N PHE A 230 2.73 16.72 -21.97
CA PHE A 230 3.13 15.43 -22.56
C PHE A 230 1.99 14.73 -23.34
N GLY A 231 0.73 15.12 -23.12
CA GLY A 231 -0.45 14.47 -23.67
C GLY A 231 -1.39 13.91 -22.60
N LYS A 232 -1.82 12.63 -22.75
CA LYS A 232 -2.78 11.97 -21.86
C LYS A 232 -2.38 10.53 -21.58
N ILE A 233 -2.44 10.13 -20.30
CA ILE A 233 -2.38 8.73 -19.87
C ILE A 233 -3.74 8.35 -19.31
N THR A 234 -4.27 7.21 -19.74
CA THR A 234 -5.49 6.62 -19.18
C THR A 234 -5.22 5.16 -18.86
N THR A 235 -5.49 4.74 -17.63
CA THR A 235 -5.41 3.34 -17.24
C THR A 235 -6.67 2.92 -16.51
N THR A 236 -7.08 1.66 -16.72
CA THR A 236 -8.18 1.04 -15.97
C THR A 236 -7.71 -0.31 -15.47
N VAL A 237 -7.88 -0.55 -14.19
CA VAL A 237 -7.57 -1.83 -13.57
C VAL A 237 -8.81 -2.34 -12.85
N GLU A 238 -9.30 -3.48 -13.28
CA GLU A 238 -10.40 -4.21 -12.66
C GLU A 238 -9.84 -5.32 -11.78
N ASN A 239 -9.89 -5.12 -10.47
CA ASN A 239 -9.29 -6.04 -9.51
C ASN A 239 -10.32 -7.02 -8.96
N ILE A 240 -9.95 -8.28 -8.90
CA ILE A 240 -10.68 -9.26 -8.10
C ILE A 240 -10.36 -8.99 -6.63
N PRO A 241 -11.37 -8.85 -5.76
CA PRO A 241 -11.16 -8.75 -4.32
C PRO A 241 -10.40 -9.96 -3.79
N ASP A 242 -9.53 -9.75 -2.80
CA ASP A 242 -8.84 -10.87 -2.15
C ASP A 242 -9.85 -11.76 -1.41
N ALA A 243 -9.75 -13.07 -1.57
CA ALA A 243 -10.69 -14.03 -1.00
C ALA A 243 -10.72 -14.01 0.54
N THR A 244 -9.61 -13.61 1.18
CA THR A 244 -9.49 -13.54 2.64
C THR A 244 -9.81 -12.16 3.20
N ASN A 245 -9.70 -11.10 2.37
CA ASN A 245 -10.02 -9.73 2.73
C ASN A 245 -10.59 -8.95 1.51
N PRO A 246 -11.91 -8.93 1.31
CA PRO A 246 -12.54 -8.26 0.17
C PRO A 246 -12.26 -6.75 0.07
N LYS A 247 -11.78 -6.11 1.15
CA LYS A 247 -11.35 -4.70 1.13
C LYS A 247 -10.03 -4.49 0.41
N THR A 248 -9.25 -5.56 0.21
CA THR A 248 -7.95 -5.56 -0.45
C THR A 248 -8.07 -6.18 -1.84
N SER A 249 -7.47 -5.57 -2.84
CA SER A 249 -7.36 -6.14 -4.20
C SER A 249 -6.21 -7.13 -4.25
N ARG A 250 -6.39 -8.26 -4.91
CA ARG A 250 -5.35 -9.29 -5.09
C ARG A 250 -4.08 -8.71 -5.74
N LEU A 251 -4.25 -7.81 -6.72
CA LEU A 251 -3.11 -7.16 -7.39
C LEU A 251 -2.21 -6.39 -6.41
N ALA A 252 -2.76 -5.81 -5.34
CA ALA A 252 -1.95 -5.10 -4.34
C ALA A 252 -0.92 -6.01 -3.66
N VAL A 253 -1.31 -7.25 -3.39
CA VAL A 253 -0.39 -8.26 -2.82
C VAL A 253 0.62 -8.72 -3.87
N LEU A 254 0.17 -8.97 -5.10
CA LEU A 254 1.04 -9.43 -6.19
C LEU A 254 2.09 -8.37 -6.55
N SER A 255 1.73 -7.08 -6.54
CA SER A 255 2.68 -5.98 -6.78
C SER A 255 3.74 -5.89 -5.67
N ALA A 256 3.37 -6.18 -4.41
CA ALA A 256 4.33 -6.23 -3.31
C ALA A 256 5.29 -7.42 -3.44
N ILE A 257 4.76 -8.60 -3.79
CA ILE A 257 5.58 -9.79 -4.03
C ILE A 257 6.57 -9.54 -5.17
N GLU A 258 6.13 -8.95 -6.28
CA GLU A 258 7.00 -8.64 -7.42
C GLU A 258 8.06 -7.59 -7.06
N MET A 259 7.71 -6.54 -6.34
CA MET A 259 8.69 -5.56 -5.87
C MET A 259 9.74 -6.22 -4.96
N LEU A 260 9.33 -7.04 -4.00
CA LEU A 260 10.27 -7.76 -3.14
C LEU A 260 11.15 -8.73 -3.94
N ARG A 261 10.59 -9.46 -4.90
CA ARG A 261 11.36 -10.32 -5.81
C ARG A 261 12.41 -9.49 -6.55
N SER A 262 12.01 -8.35 -7.11
CA SER A 262 12.91 -7.43 -7.81
C SER A 262 14.04 -6.90 -6.92
N ILE A 263 13.76 -6.57 -5.66
CA ILE A 263 14.75 -6.12 -4.68
C ILE A 263 15.74 -7.26 -4.32
N CYS A 264 15.27 -8.50 -4.32
CA CYS A 264 16.05 -9.66 -3.87
C CYS A 264 16.81 -10.38 -5.01
N THR A 265 16.55 -10.03 -6.26
CA THR A 265 17.19 -10.64 -7.44
C THR A 265 18.12 -9.67 -8.17
N ASN A 266 19.14 -10.24 -8.86
CA ASN A 266 20.02 -9.52 -9.76
C ASN A 266 19.65 -9.82 -11.23
N GLU A 267 18.39 -9.53 -11.57
CA GLU A 267 17.83 -9.75 -12.90
C GLU A 267 17.71 -8.44 -13.67
N ILE A 268 17.37 -8.54 -14.97
CA ILE A 268 17.01 -7.37 -15.78
C ILE A 268 15.78 -6.71 -15.15
N LYS A 269 15.88 -5.42 -14.83
CA LYS A 269 14.76 -4.64 -14.33
C LYS A 269 13.96 -4.07 -15.51
N ILE A 270 12.65 -4.23 -15.49
CA ILE A 270 11.74 -3.73 -16.51
C ILE A 270 10.79 -2.75 -15.82
N GLY A 271 10.68 -1.55 -16.39
CA GLY A 271 10.00 -0.42 -15.75
C GLY A 271 10.92 0.33 -14.78
N THR A 272 10.35 1.30 -14.02
CA THR A 272 11.08 2.19 -13.11
C THR A 272 10.76 1.91 -11.65
#